data_ba496d72ddd133a03f8fa5779abe23af
#
_entry.id   ba496d72ddd133a03f8fa5779abe23af
#
_cell.length_a   1.000
_cell.length_b   1.000
_cell.length_c   1.000
_cell.angle_alpha   90.00
_cell.angle_beta   90.00
_cell.angle_gamma   90.00
#
_symmetry.space_group_name_H-M   'P 1'
#
loop_
_entity.id
_entity.type
_entity.pdbx_description
1 polymer ?
#
loop_
_entity_poly.entity_id
_entity_poly.type
_entity_poly.pdbx_seq_one_letter_code
_entity_poly.pdbx_strand_id
1 'polypeptide(L)'
;MFRRLSTAGLALGAAVAALATAGSASAEIQLQFQYQDRDVARMVSLGGTCNRCELSGRDLTGAAFTGAVFTNATLVGANLRGAELAGSNFSGSDFSRADLSGAEMVGADFTGASFAFADLSGAEAMGATLVRVRMGGANLAGAALNAANMNGAILTRADLSDAEINAATLANASAREADFSGAEIAMSNLSNGDFRSADFSGATLNGARLTGGRFSAADFRGASLHRTDIRGTDLSAVRGLTQEQVNRACGDANTRLPGRLAPRVCRGISGVRVSPQPPVAPRPPVPPRSRNLVVASADR
;
A
#
# COMPACT_ATOMS: atom_id res chain seq x y z
N MET A 1 44.03 -52.20 -43.81
CA MET A 1 42.81 -52.79 -43.25
C MET A 1 42.48 -52.04 -41.96
N PHE A 2 41.45 -51.22 -41.96
CA PHE A 2 40.47 -50.80 -40.93
C PHE A 2 40.96 -50.72 -39.48
N ARG A 3 40.71 -49.62 -38.72
CA ARG A 3 39.40 -49.08 -38.35
C ARG A 3 39.52 -47.68 -37.78
N ARG A 4 38.59 -46.82 -38.14
CA ARG A 4 38.31 -45.53 -37.51
C ARG A 4 37.79 -45.78 -36.10
N LEU A 5 38.23 -44.98 -35.13
CA LEU A 5 37.50 -44.73 -33.91
C LEU A 5 37.35 -43.21 -33.71
N SER A 6 36.14 -42.82 -33.69
CA SER A 6 35.56 -41.52 -33.46
C SER A 6 36.00 -40.96 -32.10
N THR A 7 36.59 -39.77 -32.07
CA THR A 7 36.72 -38.95 -30.87
C THR A 7 35.73 -37.79 -30.96
N ALA A 8 34.52 -38.04 -30.48
CA ALA A 8 33.60 -37.00 -30.12
C ALA A 8 33.74 -36.77 -28.60
N GLY A 9 34.02 -35.57 -28.21
CA GLY A 9 33.89 -35.15 -26.81
C GLY A 9 35.16 -34.64 -26.17
N LEU A 10 35.48 -33.38 -26.40
CA LEU A 10 36.20 -32.47 -25.51
C LEU A 10 36.46 -31.14 -26.24
N ALA A 11 35.45 -30.34 -26.41
CA ALA A 11 35.60 -28.96 -26.86
C ALA A 11 34.56 -28.09 -26.17
N LEU A 12 34.66 -28.03 -24.84
CA LEU A 12 33.90 -27.06 -24.03
C LEU A 12 34.77 -26.58 -22.86
N GLY A 13 35.91 -25.99 -23.17
CA GLY A 13 36.76 -25.50 -22.09
C GLY A 13 37.83 -24.48 -22.50
N ALA A 14 37.79 -23.94 -23.70
CA ALA A 14 38.87 -23.07 -24.15
C ALA A 14 38.40 -21.93 -25.06
N ALA A 15 37.39 -21.20 -24.66
CA ALA A 15 36.93 -20.02 -25.42
C ALA A 15 36.54 -18.83 -24.51
N VAL A 16 37.23 -18.67 -23.38
CA VAL A 16 37.02 -17.48 -22.51
C VAL A 16 38.31 -16.73 -22.21
N ALA A 17 39.39 -17.03 -22.89
CA ALA A 17 40.65 -16.34 -22.65
C ALA A 17 41.25 -15.76 -23.94
N ALA A 18 40.56 -14.88 -24.61
CA ALA A 18 41.18 -13.92 -25.54
C ALA A 18 40.08 -13.04 -26.14
N LEU A 19 39.86 -11.89 -25.57
CA LEU A 19 39.41 -10.67 -26.26
C LEU A 19 39.32 -9.53 -25.23
N ALA A 20 40.47 -9.16 -24.71
CA ALA A 20 40.68 -7.88 -24.03
C ALA A 20 40.85 -6.81 -25.11
N THR A 21 39.76 -6.38 -25.72
CA THR A 21 39.69 -5.13 -26.47
C THR A 21 38.49 -4.34 -25.94
N ALA A 22 38.60 -3.02 -25.94
CA ALA A 22 37.75 -2.05 -25.27
C ALA A 22 36.23 -2.07 -25.58
N GLY A 23 35.67 -3.22 -25.93
CA GLY A 23 34.24 -3.45 -26.16
C GLY A 23 33.60 -4.44 -25.17
N SER A 24 34.37 -5.12 -24.31
CA SER A 24 33.90 -6.21 -23.44
C SER A 24 33.33 -5.73 -22.08
N ALA A 25 33.68 -4.53 -21.64
CA ALA A 25 33.22 -4.00 -20.37
C ALA A 25 31.70 -3.85 -20.30
N SER A 26 31.07 -3.48 -21.42
CA SER A 26 29.61 -3.32 -21.49
C SER A 26 28.87 -4.68 -21.49
N ALA A 27 29.47 -5.71 -22.10
CA ALA A 27 28.88 -7.05 -22.16
C ALA A 27 29.07 -7.82 -20.83
N GLU A 28 30.22 -7.65 -20.17
CA GLU A 28 30.46 -8.22 -18.84
C GLU A 28 29.57 -7.55 -17.78
N ILE A 29 29.38 -6.23 -17.87
CA ILE A 29 28.45 -5.49 -16.99
C ILE A 29 27.02 -5.99 -17.23
N GLN A 30 26.61 -6.21 -18.47
CA GLN A 30 25.26 -6.70 -18.80
C GLN A 30 25.03 -8.15 -18.35
N LEU A 31 26.04 -9.03 -18.47
CA LEU A 31 25.98 -10.39 -17.93
C LEU A 31 25.96 -10.43 -16.39
N GLN A 32 26.69 -9.53 -15.74
CA GLN A 32 26.72 -9.41 -14.29
C GLN A 32 25.38 -8.87 -13.73
N PHE A 33 24.71 -7.97 -14.44
CA PHE A 33 23.37 -7.54 -14.12
C PHE A 33 22.32 -8.67 -14.27
N GLN A 34 22.40 -9.50 -15.30
CA GLN A 34 21.49 -10.65 -15.47
C GLN A 34 21.66 -11.72 -14.38
N TYR A 35 22.87 -11.91 -13.85
CA TYR A 35 23.10 -12.81 -12.72
C TYR A 35 22.52 -12.24 -11.41
N GLN A 36 22.63 -10.95 -11.19
CA GLN A 36 22.06 -10.28 -10.02
C GLN A 36 20.52 -10.31 -9.99
N ASP A 37 19.83 -10.28 -11.12
CA ASP A 37 18.37 -10.35 -11.17
C ASP A 37 17.81 -11.70 -10.69
N ARG A 38 18.46 -12.79 -11.09
CA ARG A 38 18.09 -14.14 -10.63
C ARG A 38 18.43 -14.37 -9.14
N ASP A 39 19.49 -13.76 -8.66
CA ASP A 39 19.92 -13.90 -7.27
C ASP A 39 19.05 -13.08 -6.32
N VAL A 40 18.57 -11.92 -6.74
CA VAL A 40 17.63 -11.10 -5.95
C VAL A 40 16.31 -11.83 -5.76
N ALA A 41 15.71 -12.36 -6.83
CA ALA A 41 14.47 -13.14 -6.74
C ALA A 41 14.62 -14.37 -5.83
N ARG A 42 15.80 -14.99 -5.84
CA ARG A 42 16.11 -16.17 -5.02
C ARG A 42 16.40 -15.83 -3.55
N MET A 43 17.08 -14.72 -3.27
CA MET A 43 17.30 -14.23 -1.90
C MET A 43 15.99 -13.76 -1.27
N VAL A 44 15.12 -13.17 -2.04
CA VAL A 44 13.80 -12.70 -1.62
C VAL A 44 12.91 -13.86 -1.21
N SER A 45 12.89 -14.96 -1.97
CA SER A 45 12.09 -16.17 -1.71
C SER A 45 12.38 -16.85 -0.36
N LEU A 46 13.41 -16.41 0.36
CA LEU A 46 13.84 -16.98 1.65
C LEU A 46 13.53 -16.05 2.85
N GLY A 47 12.64 -15.04 2.70
CA GLY A 47 12.35 -14.09 3.77
C GLY A 47 13.54 -13.17 4.05
N GLY A 48 14.24 -12.74 2.99
CA GLY A 48 15.47 -11.96 3.07
C GLY A 48 15.29 -10.58 3.71
N THR A 49 16.37 -10.06 4.25
CA THR A 49 16.44 -8.68 4.73
C THR A 49 17.37 -7.87 3.85
N CYS A 50 16.90 -6.70 3.44
CA CYS A 50 17.75 -5.76 2.74
C CYS A 50 17.38 -4.32 3.08
N ASN A 51 18.33 -3.57 3.58
CA ASN A 51 18.17 -2.15 3.84
C ASN A 51 18.85 -1.36 2.72
N ARG A 52 18.09 -0.44 2.10
CA ARG A 52 18.55 0.43 1.01
C ARG A 52 18.96 -0.34 -0.26
N CYS A 53 18.27 -1.44 -0.56
CA CYS A 53 18.50 -2.17 -1.82
C CYS A 53 18.08 -1.33 -3.02
N GLU A 54 18.84 -1.48 -4.11
CA GLU A 54 18.50 -0.91 -5.41
C GLU A 54 17.86 -1.99 -6.29
N LEU A 55 16.57 -1.86 -6.51
CA LEU A 55 15.73 -2.79 -7.28
C LEU A 55 14.97 -2.08 -8.40
N SER A 56 15.36 -0.83 -8.72
CA SER A 56 14.67 -0.03 -9.75
C SER A 56 14.68 -0.71 -11.11
N GLY A 57 13.53 -0.68 -11.78
CA GLY A 57 13.33 -1.26 -13.11
C GLY A 57 13.47 -2.77 -13.19
N ARG A 58 13.57 -3.49 -12.07
CA ARG A 58 13.68 -4.95 -12.04
C ARG A 58 12.35 -5.62 -12.37
N ASP A 59 12.43 -6.76 -13.04
CA ASP A 59 11.29 -7.65 -13.18
C ASP A 59 11.21 -8.58 -11.96
N LEU A 60 10.25 -8.29 -11.09
CA LEU A 60 9.95 -9.00 -9.85
C LEU A 60 8.53 -9.57 -9.91
N THR A 61 8.03 -9.86 -11.11
CA THR A 61 6.69 -10.43 -11.32
C THR A 61 6.53 -11.71 -10.51
N GLY A 62 5.48 -11.78 -9.68
CA GLY A 62 5.19 -12.94 -8.82
C GLY A 62 6.28 -13.24 -7.79
N ALA A 63 7.20 -12.31 -7.51
CA ALA A 63 8.26 -12.54 -6.53
C ALA A 63 7.68 -12.66 -5.10
N ALA A 64 8.20 -13.63 -4.33
CA ALA A 64 7.75 -13.89 -2.97
C ALA A 64 8.55 -13.06 -1.95
N PHE A 65 7.95 -11.97 -1.45
CA PHE A 65 8.48 -11.12 -0.39
C PHE A 65 7.76 -11.34 0.95
N THR A 66 7.00 -12.41 1.09
CA THR A 66 6.21 -12.67 2.30
C THR A 66 7.09 -12.64 3.55
N GLY A 67 6.77 -11.73 4.49
CA GLY A 67 7.54 -11.53 5.73
C GLY A 67 8.94 -10.93 5.54
N ALA A 68 9.31 -10.53 4.34
CA ALA A 68 10.62 -9.94 4.05
C ALA A 68 10.76 -8.52 4.64
N VAL A 69 12.00 -8.08 4.90
CA VAL A 69 12.29 -6.75 5.45
C VAL A 69 13.17 -5.98 4.47
N PHE A 70 12.58 -5.03 3.75
CA PHE A 70 13.21 -4.21 2.71
C PHE A 70 13.03 -2.72 3.01
N THR A 71 13.61 -2.27 4.13
CA THR A 71 13.45 -0.87 4.55
C THR A 71 14.29 0.08 3.71
N ASN A 72 13.69 1.23 3.34
CA ASN A 72 14.33 2.27 2.52
C ASN A 72 14.87 1.77 1.18
N ALA A 73 14.33 0.68 0.65
CA ALA A 73 14.73 0.15 -0.66
C ALA A 73 14.19 1.03 -1.79
N THR A 74 14.86 0.99 -2.94
CA THR A 74 14.45 1.72 -4.15
C THR A 74 13.95 0.71 -5.18
N LEU A 75 12.66 0.81 -5.53
CA LEU A 75 11.96 -0.05 -6.50
C LEU A 75 11.29 0.79 -7.60
N VAL A 76 11.89 1.93 -7.93
CA VAL A 76 11.33 2.86 -8.92
C VAL A 76 11.17 2.18 -10.27
N GLY A 77 9.94 2.16 -10.80
CA GLY A 77 9.62 1.53 -12.07
C GLY A 77 9.82 0.01 -12.11
N ALA A 78 9.95 -0.66 -10.96
CA ALA A 78 10.02 -2.12 -10.91
C ALA A 78 8.66 -2.74 -11.29
N ASN A 79 8.70 -3.93 -11.88
CA ASN A 79 7.53 -4.74 -12.18
C ASN A 79 7.31 -5.76 -11.05
N LEU A 80 6.29 -5.52 -10.21
CA LEU A 80 5.91 -6.36 -9.07
C LEU A 80 4.50 -6.95 -9.26
N ARG A 81 4.05 -7.14 -10.49
CA ARG A 81 2.71 -7.69 -10.80
C ARG A 81 2.51 -9.02 -10.11
N GLY A 82 1.42 -9.14 -9.33
CA GLY A 82 1.10 -10.36 -8.60
C GLY A 82 2.18 -10.80 -7.61
N ALA A 83 3.08 -9.91 -7.17
CA ALA A 83 4.08 -10.24 -6.16
C ALA A 83 3.42 -10.46 -4.79
N GLU A 84 3.98 -11.38 -4.00
CA GLU A 84 3.53 -11.74 -2.67
C GLU A 84 4.30 -10.93 -1.61
N LEU A 85 3.69 -9.85 -1.08
CA LEU A 85 4.31 -8.96 -0.10
C LEU A 85 3.65 -9.09 1.29
N ALA A 86 2.84 -10.15 1.52
CA ALA A 86 2.10 -10.30 2.75
C ALA A 86 2.99 -10.26 4.00
N GLY A 87 2.65 -9.42 4.99
CA GLY A 87 3.39 -9.26 6.24
C GLY A 87 4.81 -8.73 6.09
N SER A 88 5.21 -8.26 4.91
CA SER A 88 6.53 -7.69 4.67
C SER A 88 6.68 -6.27 5.25
N ASN A 89 7.92 -5.81 5.42
CA ASN A 89 8.24 -4.46 5.84
C ASN A 89 9.02 -3.73 4.74
N PHE A 90 8.37 -2.77 4.09
CA PHE A 90 8.92 -1.86 3.09
C PHE A 90 8.86 -0.41 3.55
N SER A 91 8.95 -0.17 4.86
CA SER A 91 8.89 1.20 5.40
C SER A 91 9.98 2.10 4.79
N GLY A 92 9.56 3.30 4.38
CA GLY A 92 10.43 4.30 3.75
C GLY A 92 10.89 3.98 2.32
N SER A 93 10.45 2.88 1.72
CA SER A 93 10.87 2.46 0.38
C SER A 93 10.20 3.27 -0.73
N ASP A 94 10.83 3.33 -1.90
CA ASP A 94 10.36 4.08 -3.07
C ASP A 94 9.90 3.12 -4.18
N PHE A 95 8.58 3.03 -4.37
CA PHE A 95 7.88 2.30 -5.43
C PHE A 95 7.34 3.25 -6.51
N SER A 96 7.89 4.45 -6.63
CA SER A 96 7.38 5.41 -7.61
C SER A 96 7.40 4.81 -9.02
N ARG A 97 6.26 4.89 -9.74
CA ARG A 97 6.05 4.32 -11.07
C ARG A 97 6.23 2.79 -11.15
N ALA A 98 6.25 2.07 -10.05
CA ALA A 98 6.26 0.62 -10.05
C ALA A 98 4.88 0.07 -10.45
N ASP A 99 4.87 -1.12 -11.04
CA ASP A 99 3.65 -1.89 -11.33
C ASP A 99 3.47 -2.96 -10.24
N LEU A 100 2.50 -2.74 -9.34
CA LEU A 100 2.08 -3.66 -8.29
C LEU A 100 0.67 -4.18 -8.55
N SER A 101 0.20 -4.17 -9.81
CA SER A 101 -1.15 -4.61 -10.13
C SER A 101 -1.38 -6.06 -9.69
N GLY A 102 -2.47 -6.28 -8.93
CA GLY A 102 -2.81 -7.57 -8.36
C GLY A 102 -1.81 -8.12 -7.33
N ALA A 103 -0.92 -7.30 -6.76
CA ALA A 103 0.02 -7.74 -5.72
C ALA A 103 -0.69 -8.03 -4.38
N GLU A 104 -0.25 -9.07 -3.66
CA GLU A 104 -0.73 -9.41 -2.32
C GLU A 104 0.08 -8.65 -1.26
N MET A 105 -0.54 -7.65 -0.61
CA MET A 105 0.10 -6.76 0.35
C MET A 105 -0.54 -6.87 1.75
N VAL A 106 -1.26 -7.95 2.03
CA VAL A 106 -2.02 -8.14 3.27
C VAL A 106 -1.13 -7.99 4.50
N GLY A 107 -1.49 -7.05 5.40
CA GLY A 107 -0.76 -6.80 6.64
C GLY A 107 0.66 -6.27 6.49
N ALA A 108 1.09 -5.90 5.29
CA ALA A 108 2.43 -5.35 5.05
C ALA A 108 2.59 -3.93 5.62
N ASP A 109 3.81 -3.55 5.98
CA ASP A 109 4.16 -2.22 6.47
C ASP A 109 4.86 -1.39 5.38
N PHE A 110 4.19 -0.36 4.90
CA PHE A 110 4.68 0.64 3.95
C PHE A 110 4.75 2.03 4.57
N THR A 111 4.92 2.13 5.89
CA THR A 111 4.98 3.42 6.58
C THR A 111 5.98 4.37 5.91
N GLY A 112 5.49 5.53 5.46
CA GLY A 112 6.31 6.57 4.81
C GLY A 112 6.83 6.23 3.42
N ALA A 113 6.47 5.09 2.85
CA ALA A 113 6.85 4.70 1.49
C ALA A 113 6.27 5.65 0.43
N SER A 114 6.86 5.63 -0.77
CA SER A 114 6.39 6.36 -1.95
C SER A 114 5.84 5.39 -2.99
N PHE A 115 4.61 5.60 -3.42
CA PHE A 115 3.96 4.96 -4.56
C PHE A 115 3.51 6.01 -5.58
N ALA A 116 4.25 7.12 -5.69
CA ALA A 116 3.86 8.17 -6.61
C ALA A 116 3.78 7.64 -8.05
N PHE A 117 2.59 7.78 -8.68
CA PHE A 117 2.32 7.30 -10.04
C PHE A 117 2.50 5.78 -10.22
N ALA A 118 2.47 5.00 -9.16
CA ALA A 118 2.50 3.54 -9.22
C ALA A 118 1.14 2.97 -9.64
N ASP A 119 1.14 1.78 -10.21
CA ASP A 119 -0.07 1.01 -10.47
C ASP A 119 -0.27 -0.05 -9.38
N LEU A 120 -1.34 0.10 -8.60
CA LEU A 120 -1.78 -0.83 -7.56
C LEU A 120 -3.20 -1.34 -7.88
N SER A 121 -3.62 -1.29 -9.16
CA SER A 121 -4.97 -1.72 -9.54
C SER A 121 -5.22 -3.18 -9.15
N GLY A 122 -6.34 -3.42 -8.48
CA GLY A 122 -6.70 -4.74 -7.98
C GLY A 122 -5.74 -5.33 -6.93
N ALA A 123 -4.82 -4.55 -6.35
CA ALA A 123 -3.93 -5.05 -5.30
C ALA A 123 -4.71 -5.37 -4.00
N GLU A 124 -4.28 -6.42 -3.28
CA GLU A 124 -4.87 -6.86 -2.01
C GLU A 124 -4.05 -6.33 -0.84
N ALA A 125 -4.48 -5.22 -0.24
CA ALA A 125 -3.78 -4.54 0.85
C ALA A 125 -4.61 -4.50 2.16
N MET A 126 -5.38 -5.56 2.42
CA MET A 126 -6.18 -5.67 3.65
C MET A 126 -5.30 -5.56 4.90
N GLY A 127 -5.67 -4.66 5.82
CA GLY A 127 -4.94 -4.44 7.07
C GLY A 127 -3.52 -3.90 6.90
N ALA A 128 -3.11 -3.50 5.70
CA ALA A 128 -1.79 -2.93 5.46
C ALA A 128 -1.59 -1.61 6.22
N THR A 129 -0.37 -1.36 6.65
CA THR A 129 0.05 -0.10 7.27
C THR A 129 0.60 0.83 6.20
N LEU A 130 -0.21 1.83 5.83
CA LEU A 130 0.04 2.84 4.79
C LEU A 130 0.14 4.25 5.41
N VAL A 131 0.66 4.34 6.65
CA VAL A 131 0.75 5.60 7.40
C VAL A 131 1.72 6.55 6.71
N ARG A 132 1.24 7.78 6.40
CA ARG A 132 2.02 8.82 5.72
C ARG A 132 2.61 8.39 4.37
N VAL A 133 2.03 7.40 3.75
CA VAL A 133 2.41 6.96 2.41
C VAL A 133 2.16 8.07 1.38
N ARG A 134 2.99 8.15 0.36
CA ARG A 134 2.82 9.07 -0.77
C ARG A 134 2.32 8.31 -1.99
N MET A 135 1.05 8.50 -2.34
CA MET A 135 0.36 7.84 -3.46
C MET A 135 -0.20 8.88 -4.46
N GLY A 136 0.47 10.03 -4.59
CA GLY A 136 0.00 11.05 -5.52
C GLY A 136 -0.02 10.54 -6.95
N GLY A 137 -1.19 10.60 -7.62
CA GLY A 137 -1.38 10.10 -8.98
C GLY A 137 -1.24 8.58 -9.15
N ALA A 138 -1.26 7.82 -8.08
CA ALA A 138 -1.26 6.35 -8.15
C ALA A 138 -2.63 5.82 -8.61
N ASN A 139 -2.63 4.69 -9.29
CA ASN A 139 -3.81 3.93 -9.67
C ASN A 139 -4.07 2.84 -8.61
N LEU A 140 -5.19 2.94 -7.88
CA LEU A 140 -5.68 1.96 -6.89
C LEU A 140 -7.09 1.47 -7.28
N ALA A 141 -7.46 1.59 -8.56
CA ALA A 141 -8.79 1.18 -9.01
C ALA A 141 -9.06 -0.29 -8.66
N GLY A 142 -10.20 -0.55 -8.00
CA GLY A 142 -10.59 -1.89 -7.56
C GLY A 142 -9.67 -2.52 -6.51
N ALA A 143 -8.75 -1.77 -5.87
CA ALA A 143 -7.88 -2.32 -4.84
C ALA A 143 -8.64 -2.64 -3.55
N ALA A 144 -8.28 -3.76 -2.87
CA ALA A 144 -8.84 -4.16 -1.59
C ALA A 144 -8.01 -3.57 -0.43
N LEU A 145 -8.49 -2.46 0.14
CA LEU A 145 -7.86 -1.69 1.22
C LEU A 145 -8.64 -1.81 2.54
N ASN A 146 -9.45 -2.86 2.69
CA ASN A 146 -10.28 -3.05 3.89
C ASN A 146 -9.41 -3.06 5.15
N ALA A 147 -9.82 -2.32 6.19
CA ALA A 147 -9.09 -2.15 7.45
C ALA A 147 -7.65 -1.58 7.32
N ALA A 148 -7.25 -1.08 6.15
CA ALA A 148 -5.92 -0.46 5.97
C ALA A 148 -5.78 0.83 6.78
N ASN A 149 -4.57 1.07 7.29
CA ASN A 149 -4.26 2.30 8.01
C ASN A 149 -3.55 3.30 7.08
N MET A 150 -4.31 4.24 6.51
CA MET A 150 -3.84 5.31 5.63
C MET A 150 -3.80 6.67 6.35
N ASN A 151 -3.57 6.69 7.68
CA ASN A 151 -3.51 7.94 8.43
C ASN A 151 -2.40 8.86 7.89
N GLY A 152 -2.80 10.08 7.50
CA GLY A 152 -1.89 11.07 6.94
C GLY A 152 -1.36 10.74 5.55
N ALA A 153 -1.95 9.79 4.83
CA ALA A 153 -1.58 9.46 3.45
C ALA A 153 -1.78 10.64 2.49
N ILE A 154 -0.93 10.74 1.47
CA ILE A 154 -1.03 11.72 0.38
C ILE A 154 -1.56 10.99 -0.86
N LEU A 155 -2.84 11.22 -1.17
CA LEU A 155 -3.61 10.59 -2.24
C LEU A 155 -4.02 11.61 -3.31
N THR A 156 -3.31 12.73 -3.44
CA THR A 156 -3.67 13.79 -4.38
C THR A 156 -3.72 13.24 -5.80
N ARG A 157 -4.88 13.34 -6.49
CA ARG A 157 -5.14 12.81 -7.84
C ARG A 157 -4.94 11.29 -7.96
N ALA A 158 -5.00 10.55 -6.87
CA ALA A 158 -5.01 9.10 -6.93
C ALA A 158 -6.37 8.61 -7.44
N ASP A 159 -6.36 7.53 -8.18
CA ASP A 159 -7.56 6.82 -8.61
C ASP A 159 -7.85 5.68 -7.63
N LEU A 160 -8.96 5.78 -6.88
CA LEU A 160 -9.49 4.78 -5.96
C LEU A 160 -10.90 4.37 -6.39
N SER A 161 -11.21 4.51 -7.70
CA SER A 161 -12.51 4.12 -8.23
C SER A 161 -12.77 2.63 -7.96
N ASP A 162 -14.00 2.32 -7.53
CA ASP A 162 -14.44 0.97 -7.19
C ASP A 162 -13.57 0.24 -6.13
N ALA A 163 -12.69 0.95 -5.40
CA ALA A 163 -11.85 0.36 -4.37
C ALA A 163 -12.66 -0.01 -3.11
N GLU A 164 -12.29 -1.10 -2.44
CA GLU A 164 -12.85 -1.54 -1.17
C GLU A 164 -12.04 -0.96 0.00
N ILE A 165 -12.61 0.05 0.67
CA ILE A 165 -11.91 0.81 1.73
C ILE A 165 -12.68 0.70 3.06
N ASN A 166 -13.41 -0.39 3.28
CA ASN A 166 -14.25 -0.56 4.46
C ASN A 166 -13.42 -0.64 5.75
N ALA A 167 -13.92 0.00 6.83
CA ALA A 167 -13.28 0.06 8.14
C ALA A 167 -11.84 0.61 8.14
N ALA A 168 -11.42 1.28 7.08
CA ALA A 168 -10.10 1.85 6.94
C ALA A 168 -9.95 3.20 7.66
N THR A 169 -8.70 3.62 7.89
CA THR A 169 -8.40 4.92 8.47
C THR A 169 -7.74 5.83 7.44
N LEU A 170 -8.46 6.85 6.97
CA LEU A 170 -7.97 7.95 6.12
C LEU A 170 -7.92 9.27 6.89
N ALA A 171 -7.85 9.22 8.22
CA ALA A 171 -7.78 10.43 9.02
C ALA A 171 -6.55 11.27 8.65
N ASN A 172 -6.70 12.60 8.58
CA ASN A 172 -5.62 13.52 8.20
C ASN A 172 -5.06 13.31 6.79
N ALA A 173 -5.67 12.48 5.94
CA ALA A 173 -5.21 12.26 4.58
C ALA A 173 -5.37 13.51 3.71
N SER A 174 -4.49 13.67 2.71
CA SER A 174 -4.61 14.67 1.65
C SER A 174 -5.02 13.98 0.35
N ALA A 175 -6.31 14.01 0.02
CA ALA A 175 -6.91 13.34 -1.13
C ALA A 175 -7.60 14.35 -2.07
N ARG A 176 -6.91 15.46 -2.34
CA ARG A 176 -7.44 16.46 -3.27
C ARG A 176 -7.52 15.88 -4.68
N GLU A 177 -8.64 16.15 -5.36
CA GLU A 177 -8.84 15.71 -6.74
C GLU A 177 -8.71 14.18 -6.90
N ALA A 178 -8.79 13.41 -5.80
CA ALA A 178 -8.78 11.95 -5.85
C ALA A 178 -10.14 11.43 -6.31
N ASP A 179 -10.13 10.33 -7.03
CA ASP A 179 -11.33 9.64 -7.49
C ASP A 179 -11.68 8.50 -6.53
N PHE A 180 -12.84 8.59 -5.88
CA PHE A 180 -13.47 7.57 -5.05
C PHE A 180 -14.82 7.15 -5.64
N SER A 181 -15.04 7.36 -6.93
CA SER A 181 -16.31 7.01 -7.57
C SER A 181 -16.57 5.50 -7.45
N GLY A 182 -17.80 5.14 -7.04
CA GLY A 182 -18.15 3.74 -6.81
C GLY A 182 -17.50 3.06 -5.59
N ALA A 183 -16.50 3.68 -4.94
CA ALA A 183 -15.76 3.05 -3.85
C ALA A 183 -16.62 2.69 -2.64
N GLU A 184 -16.29 1.56 -2.00
CA GLU A 184 -16.90 1.11 -0.74
C GLU A 184 -16.08 1.62 0.46
N ILE A 185 -16.57 2.68 1.13
CA ILE A 185 -15.87 3.38 2.22
C ILE A 185 -16.67 3.25 3.54
N ALA A 186 -17.43 2.17 3.69
CA ALA A 186 -18.28 2.00 4.86
C ALA A 186 -17.47 1.86 6.15
N MET A 187 -17.97 2.49 7.23
CA MET A 187 -17.37 2.47 8.58
C MET A 187 -15.95 3.06 8.65
N SER A 188 -15.47 3.73 7.62
CA SER A 188 -14.12 4.29 7.54
C SER A 188 -14.02 5.68 8.20
N ASN A 189 -12.81 6.00 8.64
CA ASN A 189 -12.53 7.27 9.29
C ASN A 189 -11.82 8.24 8.33
N LEU A 190 -12.55 9.25 7.83
CA LEU A 190 -12.06 10.32 6.95
C LEU A 190 -11.87 11.65 7.70
N SER A 191 -11.86 11.63 9.04
CA SER A 191 -11.83 12.85 9.83
C SER A 191 -10.58 13.68 9.59
N ASN A 192 -10.75 15.02 9.60
CA ASN A 192 -9.69 16.02 9.43
C ASN A 192 -8.92 15.91 8.10
N GLY A 193 -9.37 15.11 7.13
CA GLY A 193 -8.73 14.97 5.82
C GLY A 193 -9.07 16.13 4.88
N ASP A 194 -8.28 16.27 3.84
CA ASP A 194 -8.49 17.24 2.76
C ASP A 194 -8.94 16.53 1.49
N PHE A 195 -10.24 16.49 1.25
CA PHE A 195 -10.92 15.84 0.13
C PHE A 195 -11.51 16.87 -0.85
N ARG A 196 -10.89 18.03 -0.97
CA ARG A 196 -11.37 19.06 -1.88
C ARG A 196 -11.32 18.60 -3.32
N SER A 197 -12.40 18.83 -4.05
CA SER A 197 -12.58 18.40 -5.44
C SER A 197 -12.48 16.88 -5.66
N ALA A 198 -12.53 16.07 -4.60
CA ALA A 198 -12.58 14.61 -4.74
C ALA A 198 -13.93 14.16 -5.30
N ASP A 199 -13.94 13.09 -6.05
CA ASP A 199 -15.15 12.47 -6.58
C ASP A 199 -15.60 11.32 -5.67
N PHE A 200 -16.78 11.44 -5.05
CA PHE A 200 -17.45 10.39 -4.27
C PHE A 200 -18.75 9.96 -4.95
N SER A 201 -18.90 10.20 -6.26
CA SER A 201 -20.10 9.82 -6.97
C SER A 201 -20.33 8.32 -6.90
N GLY A 202 -21.55 7.91 -6.53
CA GLY A 202 -21.89 6.49 -6.36
C GLY A 202 -21.21 5.79 -5.17
N ALA A 203 -20.30 6.44 -4.45
CA ALA A 203 -19.57 5.81 -3.34
C ALA A 203 -20.49 5.43 -2.15
N THR A 204 -20.15 4.36 -1.44
CA THR A 204 -20.82 3.90 -0.24
C THR A 204 -20.07 4.36 1.02
N LEU A 205 -20.55 5.42 1.68
CA LEU A 205 -19.97 6.01 2.88
C LEU A 205 -20.73 5.61 4.17
N ASN A 206 -21.44 4.51 4.16
CA ASN A 206 -22.32 4.10 5.26
C ASN A 206 -21.57 3.95 6.59
N GLY A 207 -21.97 4.69 7.61
CA GLY A 207 -21.30 4.67 8.92
C GLY A 207 -19.92 5.33 8.94
N ALA A 208 -19.44 5.89 7.84
CA ALA A 208 -18.16 6.59 7.80
C ALA A 208 -18.18 7.87 8.64
N ARG A 209 -17.00 8.35 9.04
CA ARG A 209 -16.82 9.59 9.79
C ARG A 209 -16.12 10.64 8.92
N LEU A 210 -16.80 11.79 8.70
CA LEU A 210 -16.29 12.90 7.90
C LEU A 210 -15.94 14.14 8.74
N THR A 211 -16.04 14.05 10.06
CA THR A 211 -15.91 15.19 10.98
C THR A 211 -14.60 15.94 10.79
N GLY A 212 -14.67 17.28 10.68
CA GLY A 212 -13.48 18.13 10.51
C GLY A 212 -12.80 18.05 9.14
N GLY A 213 -13.31 17.22 8.23
CA GLY A 213 -12.78 17.12 6.87
C GLY A 213 -13.15 18.32 5.99
N ARG A 214 -12.38 18.55 4.95
CA ARG A 214 -12.57 19.59 3.93
C ARG A 214 -13.06 18.94 2.64
N PHE A 215 -14.29 19.28 2.22
CA PHE A 215 -14.95 18.67 1.06
C PHE A 215 -15.39 19.71 0.01
N SER A 216 -14.86 20.93 0.04
CA SER A 216 -15.30 21.94 -0.94
C SER A 216 -15.06 21.47 -2.38
N ALA A 217 -16.09 21.66 -3.23
CA ALA A 217 -16.15 21.18 -4.61
C ALA A 217 -16.12 19.64 -4.79
N ALA A 218 -16.16 18.84 -3.72
CA ALA A 218 -16.31 17.40 -3.83
C ALA A 218 -17.68 17.02 -4.42
N ASP A 219 -17.74 15.90 -5.12
CA ASP A 219 -18.94 15.39 -5.75
C ASP A 219 -19.56 14.24 -4.93
N PHE A 220 -20.82 14.38 -4.51
CA PHE A 220 -21.57 13.37 -3.75
C PHE A 220 -22.80 12.86 -4.52
N ARG A 221 -22.83 12.98 -5.84
CA ARG A 221 -23.95 12.49 -6.65
C ARG A 221 -24.12 10.98 -6.45
N GLY A 222 -25.31 10.57 -6.03
CA GLY A 222 -25.61 9.14 -5.85
C GLY A 222 -24.88 8.45 -4.69
N ALA A 223 -24.03 9.17 -3.91
CA ALA A 223 -23.35 8.61 -2.77
C ALA A 223 -24.33 8.14 -1.67
N SER A 224 -24.04 7.00 -1.03
CA SER A 224 -24.81 6.50 0.11
C SER A 224 -24.23 7.02 1.42
N LEU A 225 -25.02 7.79 2.20
CA LEU A 225 -24.61 8.41 3.47
C LEU A 225 -25.37 7.83 4.67
N HIS A 226 -25.78 6.55 4.61
CA HIS A 226 -26.55 5.96 5.71
C HIS A 226 -25.72 5.91 7.02
N ARG A 227 -26.22 6.61 8.07
CA ARG A 227 -25.53 6.74 9.37
C ARG A 227 -24.12 7.38 9.28
N THR A 228 -23.78 8.03 8.19
CA THR A 228 -22.51 8.76 8.06
C THR A 228 -22.46 9.92 9.04
N ASP A 229 -21.37 10.04 9.79
CA ASP A 229 -21.16 11.13 10.76
C ASP A 229 -20.60 12.37 10.03
N ILE A 230 -21.48 13.36 9.79
CA ILE A 230 -21.16 14.64 9.16
C ILE A 230 -21.18 15.81 10.15
N ARG A 231 -21.18 15.54 11.46
CA ARG A 231 -21.24 16.59 12.49
C ARG A 231 -20.06 17.52 12.41
N GLY A 232 -20.34 18.83 12.50
CA GLY A 232 -19.31 19.87 12.40
C GLY A 232 -18.57 19.93 11.06
N THR A 233 -19.04 19.23 10.03
CA THR A 233 -18.41 19.22 8.70
C THR A 233 -18.98 20.32 7.82
N ASP A 234 -18.12 21.02 7.07
CA ASP A 234 -18.54 21.99 6.07
C ASP A 234 -18.68 21.31 4.69
N LEU A 235 -19.93 21.05 4.32
CA LEU A 235 -20.35 20.52 3.03
C LEU A 235 -21.04 21.59 2.17
N SER A 236 -20.97 22.88 2.53
CA SER A 236 -21.74 23.94 1.86
C SER A 236 -21.41 24.11 0.37
N ALA A 237 -20.20 23.75 -0.03
CA ALA A 237 -19.69 23.88 -1.40
C ALA A 237 -19.56 22.54 -2.12
N VAL A 238 -20.16 21.45 -1.64
CA VAL A 238 -20.16 20.15 -2.34
C VAL A 238 -21.21 20.12 -3.47
N ARG A 239 -21.04 19.22 -4.41
CA ARG A 239 -21.95 19.01 -5.54
C ARG A 239 -22.80 17.76 -5.35
N GLY A 240 -24.00 17.78 -5.90
CA GLY A 240 -24.85 16.59 -6.02
C GLY A 240 -25.46 16.05 -4.75
N LEU A 241 -25.26 16.71 -3.59
CA LEU A 241 -25.87 16.30 -2.33
C LEU A 241 -27.37 16.61 -2.31
N THR A 242 -28.19 15.65 -1.92
CA THR A 242 -29.66 15.76 -1.84
C THR A 242 -30.14 15.72 -0.38
N GLN A 243 -31.37 16.24 -0.14
CA GLN A 243 -31.98 16.16 1.19
C GLN A 243 -32.20 14.69 1.63
N GLU A 244 -32.46 13.78 0.72
CA GLU A 244 -32.64 12.38 1.04
C GLU A 244 -31.35 11.76 1.60
N GLN A 245 -30.19 12.02 0.97
CA GLN A 245 -28.88 11.60 1.47
C GLN A 245 -28.60 12.18 2.85
N VAL A 246 -28.84 13.48 3.05
CA VAL A 246 -28.64 14.17 4.33
C VAL A 246 -29.55 13.61 5.42
N ASN A 247 -30.81 13.25 5.11
CA ASN A 247 -31.74 12.65 6.07
C ASN A 247 -31.28 11.27 6.56
N ARG A 248 -30.41 10.59 5.82
CA ARG A 248 -29.83 9.29 6.21
C ARG A 248 -28.53 9.45 6.98
N ALA A 249 -27.87 10.61 6.91
CA ALA A 249 -26.65 10.96 7.62
C ALA A 249 -26.94 11.51 9.03
N CYS A 250 -25.91 11.62 9.84
CA CYS A 250 -25.92 12.20 11.19
C CYS A 250 -25.19 13.55 11.20
N GLY A 251 -25.95 14.65 11.26
CA GLY A 251 -25.42 16.00 11.39
C GLY A 251 -25.68 16.62 12.77
N ASP A 252 -25.27 17.86 12.91
CA ASP A 252 -25.53 18.73 14.09
C ASP A 252 -25.74 20.20 13.68
N ALA A 253 -25.83 21.08 14.66
CA ALA A 253 -26.02 22.52 14.43
C ALA A 253 -24.81 23.20 13.74
N ASN A 254 -23.64 22.58 13.76
CA ASN A 254 -22.41 23.08 13.14
C ASN A 254 -22.19 22.51 11.73
N THR A 255 -23.03 21.56 11.31
CA THR A 255 -22.97 20.99 9.95
C THR A 255 -23.46 22.02 8.94
N ARG A 256 -22.63 22.38 7.98
CA ARG A 256 -22.98 23.30 6.90
C ARG A 256 -23.29 22.52 5.63
N LEU A 257 -24.43 22.83 5.01
CA LEU A 257 -24.92 22.10 3.82
C LEU A 257 -25.18 23.08 2.66
N PRO A 258 -25.20 22.58 1.40
CA PRO A 258 -25.46 23.41 0.24
C PRO A 258 -26.93 23.93 0.22
N GLY A 259 -27.10 25.14 -0.27
CA GLY A 259 -28.42 25.71 -0.56
C GLY A 259 -29.35 25.74 0.65
N ARG A 260 -30.52 25.07 0.55
CA ARG A 260 -31.55 25.02 1.58
C ARG A 260 -31.62 23.67 2.30
N LEU A 261 -30.59 22.80 2.14
CA LEU A 261 -30.56 21.52 2.81
C LEU A 261 -30.43 21.73 4.34
N ALA A 262 -31.10 20.87 5.11
CA ALA A 262 -31.10 20.94 6.57
C ALA A 262 -30.54 19.64 7.17
N PRO A 263 -29.59 19.71 8.14
CA PRO A 263 -29.00 18.51 8.72
C PRO A 263 -30.01 17.79 9.63
N ARG A 264 -30.01 16.46 9.58
CA ARG A 264 -30.72 15.66 10.58
C ARG A 264 -29.85 15.55 11.83
N VAL A 265 -30.35 16.04 12.96
CA VAL A 265 -29.68 15.92 14.26
C VAL A 265 -29.87 14.49 14.78
N CYS A 266 -28.77 13.75 14.97
CA CYS A 266 -28.78 12.43 15.56
C CYS A 266 -28.84 12.55 17.10
N ARG A 267 -29.97 12.12 17.70
CA ARG A 267 -30.10 11.96 19.15
C ARG A 267 -29.40 10.67 19.57
N GLY A 268 -28.31 10.78 20.35
CA GLY A 268 -27.82 9.71 21.21
C GLY A 268 -26.79 8.77 20.62
N ILE A 269 -25.65 9.27 20.12
CA ILE A 269 -24.38 8.57 20.31
C ILE A 269 -23.51 9.51 21.17
N SER A 270 -24.03 9.83 22.35
CA SER A 270 -23.21 10.42 23.41
C SER A 270 -22.43 9.29 24.05
N GLY A 271 -21.13 9.23 23.80
CA GLY A 271 -20.17 8.58 24.70
C GLY A 271 -19.71 7.19 24.41
N VAL A 272 -19.24 6.88 23.20
CA VAL A 272 -18.03 6.07 23.16
C VAL A 272 -16.89 7.02 22.81
N ARG A 273 -16.31 7.65 23.83
CA ARG A 273 -14.94 8.14 23.72
C ARG A 273 -14.08 6.90 23.53
N VAL A 274 -13.86 6.50 22.29
CA VAL A 274 -12.67 5.72 21.97
C VAL A 274 -11.52 6.69 22.21
N SER A 275 -10.98 6.70 23.43
CA SER A 275 -9.65 7.28 23.64
C SER A 275 -8.74 6.65 22.59
N PRO A 276 -7.96 7.43 21.83
CA PRO A 276 -6.94 6.84 21.01
C PRO A 276 -6.04 6.03 21.95
N GLN A 277 -6.14 4.72 21.87
CA GLN A 277 -5.21 3.86 22.57
C GLN A 277 -3.85 4.14 21.94
N PRO A 278 -2.85 4.62 22.72
CA PRO A 278 -1.54 4.84 22.16
C PRO A 278 -1.07 3.52 21.53
N PRO A 279 -0.36 3.57 20.40
CA PRO A 279 0.15 2.37 19.78
C PRO A 279 0.90 1.58 20.84
N VAL A 280 0.50 0.32 21.02
CA VAL A 280 1.21 -0.60 21.91
C VAL A 280 2.60 -0.71 21.37
N ALA A 281 3.58 -0.22 22.14
CA ALA A 281 4.99 -0.34 21.76
C ALA A 281 5.29 -1.82 21.46
N PRO A 282 6.01 -2.13 20.39
CA PRO A 282 6.38 -3.49 20.09
C PRO A 282 7.07 -4.08 21.33
N ARG A 283 6.62 -5.25 21.77
CA ARG A 283 7.26 -5.96 22.87
C ARG A 283 8.70 -6.19 22.49
N PRO A 284 9.67 -5.85 23.36
CA PRO A 284 11.05 -6.20 23.11
C PRO A 284 11.19 -7.70 22.87
N PRO A 285 12.07 -8.13 21.96
CA PRO A 285 12.28 -9.54 21.69
C PRO A 285 12.63 -10.26 23.00
N VAL A 286 11.94 -11.36 23.25
CA VAL A 286 12.22 -12.22 24.42
C VAL A 286 13.65 -12.74 24.24
N PRO A 287 14.56 -12.51 25.19
CA PRO A 287 15.91 -13.04 25.08
C PRO A 287 15.87 -14.56 24.99
N PRO A 288 16.73 -15.19 24.18
CA PRO A 288 16.79 -16.63 24.06
C PRO A 288 17.02 -17.25 25.44
N ARG A 289 16.18 -18.22 25.83
CA ARG A 289 16.38 -18.98 27.05
C ARG A 289 17.76 -19.65 26.99
N SER A 290 18.64 -19.30 27.90
CA SER A 290 19.90 -20.00 28.09
C SER A 290 19.61 -21.48 28.34
N ARG A 291 20.02 -22.36 27.44
CA ARG A 291 20.05 -23.80 27.69
C ARG A 291 21.12 -24.02 28.73
N ASN A 292 20.72 -24.42 29.93
CA ASN A 292 21.65 -24.96 30.92
C ASN A 292 22.35 -26.18 30.31
N LEU A 293 23.60 -26.02 29.98
CA LEU A 293 24.46 -27.19 29.72
C LEU A 293 24.60 -27.95 31.03
N VAL A 294 23.98 -29.10 31.11
CA VAL A 294 24.26 -30.08 32.13
C VAL A 294 25.64 -30.66 31.81
N VAL A 295 26.67 -30.22 32.51
CA VAL A 295 27.98 -30.87 32.49
C VAL A 295 27.83 -32.19 33.26
N ALA A 296 27.79 -33.32 32.56
CA ALA A 296 27.92 -34.62 33.19
C ALA A 296 29.37 -34.77 33.67
N SER A 297 29.56 -34.73 34.99
CA SER A 297 30.82 -35.11 35.62
C SER A 297 31.02 -36.63 35.41
N ALA A 298 32.07 -36.96 34.67
CA ALA A 298 32.62 -38.31 34.63
C ALA A 298 33.37 -38.54 35.94
N ASP A 299 32.88 -39.37 36.82
CA ASP A 299 33.63 -40.04 37.88
C ASP A 299 33.88 -41.49 37.46
N ARG A 300 35.15 -41.82 37.36
CA ARG A 300 35.96 -43.06 37.47
C ARG A 300 35.30 -44.38 37.15
#